data_2b8ad41ccae673ac438a53e2ffd8b34b
#
_entry.id   2b8ad41ccae673ac438a53e2ffd8b34b
#
_cell.length_a   1.000
_cell.length_b   1.000
_cell.length_c   1.000
_cell.angle_alpha   90.00
_cell.angle_beta   90.00
_cell.angle_gamma   90.00
#
_symmetry.space_group_name_H-M   'P 1'
#
loop_
_entity.id
_entity.type
_entity.pdbx_description
1 polymer ?
#
loop_
_entity_poly.entity_id
_entity_poly.type
_entity_poly.pdbx_seq_one_letter_code
_entity_poly.pdbx_strand_id
1 'polypeptide(L)'
;VRNEKILGVCSDLIGPNVRMYHDQAVYKMTEKPRRFPWHQDNGYLYVEPQHYLTCWIALTDATVENGCPQVVSGLHKDGTLAHYYVDTLGYECFEEPPSAPVVAEVKAGGAVFFSSLTPHLTGPNFTNSTRKAYIVQYASSDARVLEGNADAGAPIGSHGIDVEPRGIP
;
A
#
# COMPACT_ATOMS: atom_id res chain seq x y z
N VAL A 1 -16.78 0.42 -2.78
CA VAL A 1 -16.17 1.72 -2.58
C VAL A 1 -16.93 2.57 -1.55
N ARG A 2 -18.26 2.61 -1.62
CA ARG A 2 -19.11 3.39 -0.68
C ARG A 2 -19.72 2.54 0.44
N ASN A 3 -18.99 1.55 0.92
CA ASN A 3 -19.45 0.74 2.06
C ASN A 3 -19.34 1.57 3.34
N GLU A 4 -20.42 1.69 4.10
CA GLU A 4 -20.49 2.53 5.30
C GLU A 4 -19.49 2.12 6.39
N LYS A 5 -19.22 0.81 6.55
CA LYS A 5 -18.22 0.33 7.52
C LYS A 5 -16.81 0.75 7.12
N ILE A 6 -16.48 0.63 5.82
CA ILE A 6 -15.18 1.05 5.31
C ILE A 6 -15.01 2.56 5.47
N LEU A 7 -16.02 3.34 5.07
CA LEU A 7 -15.97 4.80 5.20
C LEU A 7 -15.93 5.25 6.66
N GLY A 8 -16.61 4.54 7.57
CA GLY A 8 -16.53 4.79 9.00
C GLY A 8 -15.11 4.65 9.53
N VAL A 9 -14.43 3.52 9.22
CA VAL A 9 -13.02 3.31 9.60
C VAL A 9 -12.12 4.40 9.01
N CYS A 10 -12.32 4.75 7.74
CA CYS A 10 -11.54 5.83 7.13
C CYS A 10 -11.76 7.17 7.82
N SER A 11 -13.03 7.51 8.11
CA SER A 11 -13.38 8.75 8.79
C SER A 11 -12.78 8.85 10.19
N ASP A 12 -12.73 7.74 10.92
CA ASP A 12 -12.15 7.69 12.26
C ASP A 12 -10.62 7.87 12.23
N LEU A 13 -9.95 7.42 11.16
CA LEU A 13 -8.48 7.44 11.04
C LEU A 13 -7.92 8.67 10.36
N ILE A 14 -8.60 9.22 9.34
CA ILE A 14 -8.09 10.35 8.55
C ILE A 14 -9.07 11.54 8.47
N GLY A 15 -10.12 11.51 9.30
CA GLY A 15 -11.10 12.60 9.39
C GLY A 15 -12.34 12.40 8.52
N PRO A 16 -13.38 13.23 8.73
CA PRO A 16 -14.70 13.02 8.15
C PRO A 16 -14.80 13.26 6.64
N ASN A 17 -13.89 14.03 6.08
CA ASN A 17 -13.90 14.41 4.67
C ASN A 17 -13.02 13.46 3.86
N VAL A 18 -13.52 12.24 3.65
CA VAL A 18 -12.80 11.17 2.95
C VAL A 18 -13.14 11.14 1.47
N ARG A 19 -12.12 10.95 0.64
CA ARG A 19 -12.22 10.80 -0.80
C ARG A 19 -11.50 9.52 -1.24
N MET A 20 -12.09 8.77 -2.18
CA MET A 20 -11.36 7.71 -2.85
C MET A 20 -10.27 8.34 -3.72
N TYR A 21 -9.06 7.83 -3.55
CA TYR A 21 -7.88 8.29 -4.26
C TYR A 21 -7.55 7.38 -5.44
N HIS A 22 -7.47 6.07 -5.19
CA HIS A 22 -7.10 5.08 -6.18
C HIS A 22 -7.77 3.76 -5.85
N ASP A 23 -7.99 2.91 -6.85
CA ASP A 23 -8.40 1.53 -6.66
C ASP A 23 -7.81 0.60 -7.70
N GLN A 24 -7.64 -0.66 -7.34
CA GLN A 24 -7.16 -1.69 -8.25
C GLN A 24 -7.57 -3.10 -7.81
N ALA A 25 -7.85 -3.97 -8.79
CA ALA A 25 -7.96 -5.40 -8.56
C ALA A 25 -6.60 -6.07 -8.71
N VAL A 26 -6.22 -6.90 -7.74
CA VAL A 26 -4.92 -7.58 -7.71
C VAL A 26 -5.11 -9.09 -7.71
N TYR A 27 -4.52 -9.74 -8.70
CA TYR A 27 -4.54 -11.19 -8.88
C TYR A 27 -3.13 -11.74 -8.66
N LYS A 28 -2.95 -12.54 -7.61
CA LYS A 28 -1.69 -13.22 -7.38
C LYS A 28 -1.76 -14.62 -8.00
N MET A 29 -1.16 -14.70 -9.17
CA MET A 29 -1.15 -15.91 -9.99
C MET A 29 -0.21 -16.97 -9.39
N THR A 30 -0.33 -18.21 -9.88
CA THR A 30 0.43 -19.37 -9.40
C THR A 30 1.65 -19.68 -10.26
N GLU A 31 1.65 -19.26 -11.53
CA GLU A 31 2.65 -19.63 -12.53
C GLU A 31 4.03 -19.02 -12.28
N LYS A 32 4.08 -17.89 -11.58
CA LYS A 32 5.32 -17.19 -11.23
C LYS A 32 5.27 -16.78 -9.78
N PRO A 33 5.43 -17.71 -8.83
CA PRO A 33 5.38 -17.40 -7.41
C PRO A 33 6.54 -16.48 -7.01
N ARG A 34 6.24 -15.22 -6.80
CA ARG A 34 7.18 -14.21 -6.31
C ARG A 34 6.51 -13.31 -5.30
N ARG A 35 7.30 -12.80 -4.34
CA ARG A 35 6.81 -11.75 -3.45
C ARG A 35 6.60 -10.44 -4.22
N PHE A 36 5.72 -9.60 -3.74
CA PHE A 36 5.76 -8.17 -4.05
C PHE A 36 6.75 -7.53 -3.06
N PRO A 37 7.58 -6.56 -3.47
CA PRO A 37 8.65 -6.04 -2.62
C PRO A 37 8.12 -5.32 -1.37
N TRP A 38 8.96 -5.18 -0.35
CA TRP A 38 8.68 -4.30 0.78
C TRP A 38 8.60 -2.85 0.32
N HIS A 39 7.45 -2.24 0.43
CA HIS A 39 7.22 -0.88 -0.04
C HIS A 39 6.22 -0.14 0.85
N GLN A 40 6.24 1.16 0.73
CA GLN A 40 5.18 2.04 1.18
C GLN A 40 4.41 2.53 -0.05
N ASP A 41 3.09 2.62 0.03
CA ASP A 41 2.31 3.17 -1.09
C ASP A 41 2.72 4.60 -1.41
N ASN A 42 3.00 5.41 -0.37
CA ASN A 42 3.49 6.78 -0.53
C ASN A 42 4.92 6.87 -1.13
N GLY A 43 5.63 5.77 -1.20
CA GLY A 43 6.92 5.67 -1.88
C GLY A 43 6.82 5.57 -3.41
N TYR A 44 5.66 5.18 -3.93
CA TYR A 44 5.38 5.14 -5.37
C TYR A 44 4.77 6.44 -5.87
N LEU A 45 3.91 7.04 -5.06
CA LEU A 45 3.23 8.28 -5.41
C LEU A 45 3.04 9.11 -4.15
N TYR A 46 3.76 10.21 -4.09
CA TYR A 46 3.79 11.07 -2.92
C TYR A 46 2.49 11.87 -2.79
N VAL A 47 1.80 11.66 -1.68
CA VAL A 47 0.56 12.38 -1.35
C VAL A 47 0.82 13.22 -0.10
N GLU A 48 0.38 14.48 -0.12
CA GLU A 48 0.46 15.39 1.01
C GLU A 48 -0.97 15.82 1.43
N PRO A 49 -1.34 15.69 2.72
CA PRO A 49 -0.56 15.06 3.81
C PRO A 49 -0.32 13.57 3.60
N GLN A 50 0.79 13.04 4.13
CA GLN A 50 1.30 11.70 3.85
C GLN A 50 0.46 10.54 4.44
N HIS A 51 -0.68 10.79 5.02
CA HIS A 51 -1.44 9.81 5.80
C HIS A 51 -2.73 9.36 5.09
N TYR A 52 -2.66 8.97 3.83
CA TYR A 52 -3.80 8.27 3.23
C TYR A 52 -3.83 6.79 3.65
N LEU A 53 -4.99 6.16 3.48
CA LEU A 53 -5.22 4.80 3.90
C LEU A 53 -5.34 3.85 2.72
N THR A 54 -4.75 2.68 2.85
CA THR A 54 -4.99 1.53 2.00
C THR A 54 -5.94 0.57 2.70
N CYS A 55 -7.06 0.28 2.06
CA CYS A 55 -8.01 -0.77 2.43
C CYS A 55 -7.80 -1.95 1.48
N TRP A 56 -7.14 -3.00 1.97
CA TRP A 56 -6.89 -4.22 1.22
C TRP A 56 -7.99 -5.24 1.52
N ILE A 57 -8.87 -5.49 0.55
CA ILE A 57 -10.06 -6.34 0.69
C ILE A 57 -9.78 -7.71 0.09
N ALA A 58 -9.92 -8.77 0.87
CA ALA A 58 -9.79 -10.14 0.40
C ALA A 58 -11.03 -10.56 -0.40
N LEU A 59 -10.88 -10.83 -1.69
CA LEU A 59 -11.93 -11.40 -2.54
C LEU A 59 -11.91 -12.95 -2.51
N THR A 60 -10.78 -13.52 -2.13
CA THR A 60 -10.60 -14.94 -1.78
C THR A 60 -9.89 -14.99 -0.43
N ASP A 61 -9.92 -16.12 0.26
CA ASP A 61 -9.11 -16.29 1.46
C ASP A 61 -7.64 -15.95 1.16
N ALA A 62 -7.02 -15.17 2.03
CA ALA A 62 -5.62 -14.80 1.97
C ALA A 62 -4.87 -15.44 3.15
N THR A 63 -3.92 -16.30 2.85
CA THR A 63 -3.11 -17.05 3.80
C THR A 63 -1.63 -16.84 3.53
N VAL A 64 -0.78 -17.27 4.44
CA VAL A 64 0.68 -17.26 4.21
C VAL A 64 1.04 -17.99 2.91
N GLU A 65 0.43 -19.14 2.64
CA GLU A 65 0.73 -19.96 1.48
C GLU A 65 0.38 -19.31 0.15
N ASN A 66 -0.69 -18.49 0.09
CA ASN A 66 -1.09 -17.82 -1.14
C ASN A 66 -0.70 -16.33 -1.19
N GLY A 67 0.13 -15.90 -0.24
CA GLY A 67 0.71 -14.56 -0.23
C GLY A 67 -0.19 -13.48 0.33
N CYS A 68 -0.67 -13.66 1.57
CA CYS A 68 -1.37 -12.61 2.32
C CYS A 68 -0.48 -11.39 2.56
N PRO A 69 -1.05 -10.23 2.93
CA PRO A 69 -0.29 -9.06 3.33
C PRO A 69 0.56 -9.32 4.59
N GLN A 70 1.74 -8.72 4.62
CA GLN A 70 2.58 -8.60 5.80
C GLN A 70 2.95 -7.14 5.98
N VAL A 71 2.96 -6.64 7.20
CA VAL A 71 3.21 -5.24 7.53
C VAL A 71 4.27 -5.09 8.61
N VAL A 72 5.08 -4.04 8.55
CA VAL A 72 6.03 -3.69 9.62
C VAL A 72 5.42 -2.60 10.48
N SER A 73 5.05 -2.97 11.70
CA SER A 73 4.40 -2.07 12.65
C SER A 73 5.35 -0.98 13.14
N GLY A 74 4.84 0.25 13.25
CA GLY A 74 5.55 1.38 13.84
C GLY A 74 6.32 2.23 12.85
N LEU A 75 6.88 1.68 11.78
CA LEU A 75 7.71 2.41 10.82
C LEU A 75 6.98 3.51 10.03
N HIS A 76 5.66 3.49 9.99
CA HIS A 76 4.87 4.57 9.41
C HIS A 76 5.11 5.94 10.08
N LYS A 77 5.66 5.94 11.31
CA LYS A 77 5.98 7.16 12.06
C LYS A 77 7.24 7.86 11.57
N ASP A 78 8.07 7.15 10.81
CA ASP A 78 9.33 7.68 10.27
C ASP A 78 9.12 8.39 8.91
N GLY A 79 7.87 8.49 8.46
CA GLY A 79 7.54 9.11 7.18
C GLY A 79 7.81 8.19 5.98
N THR A 80 8.01 8.78 4.82
CA THR A 80 8.32 8.05 3.59
C THR A 80 9.79 7.63 3.57
N LEU A 81 10.03 6.33 3.51
CA LEU A 81 11.37 5.75 3.39
C LEU A 81 11.89 5.84 1.94
N ALA A 82 13.21 5.80 1.79
CA ALA A 82 13.82 5.67 0.48
C ALA A 82 13.43 4.34 -0.19
N HIS A 83 13.09 4.39 -1.48
CA HIS A 83 12.79 3.20 -2.29
C HIS A 83 13.83 3.09 -3.40
N TYR A 84 14.35 1.88 -3.58
CA TYR A 84 15.36 1.56 -4.58
C TYR A 84 14.79 0.59 -5.59
N TYR A 85 15.14 0.77 -6.86
CA TYR A 85 14.73 -0.17 -7.90
C TYR A 85 15.53 -1.47 -7.79
N VAL A 86 14.79 -2.57 -7.65
CA VAL A 86 15.35 -3.93 -7.67
C VAL A 86 14.84 -4.63 -8.93
N ASP A 87 15.76 -5.10 -9.76
CA ASP A 87 15.40 -5.78 -11.00
C ASP A 87 14.45 -6.95 -10.73
N THR A 88 13.46 -7.12 -11.58
CA THR A 88 12.38 -8.12 -11.50
C THR A 88 11.35 -7.93 -10.37
N LEU A 89 11.64 -7.16 -9.31
CA LEU A 89 10.73 -6.91 -8.18
C LEU A 89 10.04 -5.55 -8.27
N GLY A 90 10.73 -4.52 -8.73
CA GLY A 90 10.28 -3.13 -8.68
C GLY A 90 10.93 -2.34 -7.54
N TYR A 91 10.26 -1.30 -7.07
CA TYR A 91 10.81 -0.45 -6.02
C TYR A 91 10.62 -1.06 -4.63
N GLU A 92 11.69 -1.05 -3.83
CA GLU A 92 11.74 -1.66 -2.50
C GLU A 92 12.40 -0.71 -1.49
N CYS A 93 11.84 -0.61 -0.29
CA CYS A 93 12.43 0.21 0.77
C CYS A 93 13.48 -0.54 1.60
N PHE A 94 13.44 -1.87 1.65
CA PHE A 94 14.44 -2.75 2.25
C PHE A 94 14.22 -4.20 1.82
N GLU A 95 15.28 -4.99 1.78
CA GLU A 95 15.20 -6.43 1.50
C GLU A 95 14.72 -7.20 2.74
N GLU A 96 15.30 -6.88 3.91
CA GLU A 96 14.99 -7.47 5.20
C GLU A 96 14.32 -6.41 6.08
N PRO A 97 13.16 -6.70 6.68
CA PRO A 97 12.52 -5.75 7.57
C PRO A 97 13.29 -5.61 8.89
N PRO A 98 13.39 -4.39 9.46
CA PRO A 98 14.15 -4.15 10.69
C PRO A 98 13.54 -4.77 11.95
N SER A 99 12.32 -5.28 11.85
CA SER A 99 11.61 -6.01 12.91
C SER A 99 10.71 -7.08 12.32
N ALA A 100 10.29 -8.04 13.14
CA ALA A 100 9.40 -9.11 12.72
C ALA A 100 8.08 -8.54 12.18
N PRO A 101 7.69 -8.88 10.94
CA PRO A 101 6.45 -8.39 10.36
C PRO A 101 5.23 -9.05 10.99
N VAL A 102 4.13 -8.31 11.00
CA VAL A 102 2.82 -8.84 11.33
C VAL A 102 2.20 -9.44 10.08
N VAL A 103 1.90 -10.73 10.14
CA VAL A 103 1.22 -11.46 9.06
C VAL A 103 -0.28 -11.25 9.16
N ALA A 104 -0.91 -10.77 8.10
CA ALA A 104 -2.35 -10.49 8.06
C ALA A 104 -3.08 -11.52 7.19
N GLU A 105 -3.36 -12.70 7.76
CA GLU A 105 -4.27 -13.65 7.12
C GLU A 105 -5.71 -13.14 7.22
N VAL A 106 -6.44 -13.18 6.10
CA VAL A 106 -7.78 -12.58 5.99
C VAL A 106 -8.70 -13.51 5.21
N LYS A 107 -9.87 -13.80 5.78
CA LYS A 107 -10.94 -14.52 5.07
C LYS A 107 -11.56 -13.66 3.97
N ALA A 108 -12.08 -14.32 2.92
CA ALA A 108 -12.85 -13.65 1.87
C ALA A 108 -13.96 -12.76 2.45
N GLY A 109 -14.03 -11.51 1.99
CA GLY A 109 -14.92 -10.48 2.52
C GLY A 109 -14.36 -9.67 3.70
N GLY A 110 -13.22 -10.09 4.28
CA GLY A 110 -12.50 -9.31 5.27
C GLY A 110 -11.57 -8.27 4.63
N ALA A 111 -11.06 -7.33 5.45
CA ALA A 111 -10.17 -6.29 4.98
C ALA A 111 -9.06 -5.97 5.99
N VAL A 112 -7.92 -5.54 5.48
CA VAL A 112 -6.81 -4.98 6.27
C VAL A 112 -6.70 -3.51 5.94
N PHE A 113 -6.60 -2.67 6.95
CA PHE A 113 -6.37 -1.24 6.81
C PHE A 113 -4.98 -0.89 7.31
N PHE A 114 -4.25 -0.12 6.54
CA PHE A 114 -2.96 0.42 6.93
C PHE A 114 -2.69 1.77 6.27
N SER A 115 -1.82 2.55 6.92
CA SER A 115 -1.38 3.83 6.37
C SER A 115 -0.51 3.62 5.13
N SER A 116 -0.60 4.53 4.18
CA SER A 116 0.30 4.62 3.02
C SER A 116 1.79 4.64 3.38
N LEU A 117 2.11 5.01 4.62
CA LEU A 117 3.46 5.01 5.18
C LEU A 117 3.84 3.70 5.86
N THR A 118 2.93 2.71 5.93
CA THR A 118 3.24 1.41 6.54
C THR A 118 3.98 0.54 5.52
N PRO A 119 5.25 0.17 5.77
CA PRO A 119 5.94 -0.77 4.90
C PRO A 119 5.22 -2.11 4.91
N HIS A 120 4.94 -2.62 3.73
CA HIS A 120 4.22 -3.87 3.55
C HIS A 120 4.67 -4.63 2.31
N LEU A 121 4.39 -5.92 2.29
CA LEU A 121 4.56 -6.78 1.13
C LEU A 121 3.39 -7.75 1.01
N THR A 122 3.31 -8.46 -0.10
CA THR A 122 2.55 -9.71 -0.22
C THR A 122 3.47 -10.85 -0.63
N GLY A 123 3.42 -11.96 0.09
CA GLY A 123 4.23 -13.16 -0.16
C GLY A 123 3.99 -13.78 -1.54
N PRO A 124 4.79 -14.76 -1.97
CA PRO A 124 4.50 -15.55 -3.16
C PRO A 124 3.23 -16.40 -2.98
N ASN A 125 2.64 -16.82 -4.10
CA ASN A 125 1.52 -17.76 -4.08
C ASN A 125 2.04 -19.15 -4.47
N PHE A 126 2.09 -20.05 -3.51
CA PHE A 126 2.50 -21.45 -3.70
C PHE A 126 1.32 -22.43 -3.81
N THR A 127 0.09 -21.92 -3.82
CA THR A 127 -1.11 -22.74 -3.95
C THR A 127 -1.49 -22.96 -5.43
N ASN A 128 -2.49 -23.80 -5.68
CA ASN A 128 -3.01 -24.06 -7.02
C ASN A 128 -4.15 -23.10 -7.44
N SER A 129 -4.42 -22.07 -6.65
CA SER A 129 -5.53 -21.15 -6.88
C SER A 129 -5.08 -19.70 -6.87
N THR A 130 -5.60 -18.91 -7.77
CA THR A 130 -5.32 -17.47 -7.82
C THR A 130 -5.90 -16.76 -6.60
N ARG A 131 -5.05 -16.08 -5.81
CA ARG A 131 -5.50 -15.20 -4.73
C ARG A 131 -5.93 -13.86 -5.31
N LYS A 132 -7.14 -13.43 -4.96
CA LYS A 132 -7.76 -12.20 -5.47
C LYS A 132 -7.98 -11.20 -4.34
N ALA A 133 -7.63 -9.96 -4.58
CA ALA A 133 -7.88 -8.86 -3.67
C ALA A 133 -8.35 -7.62 -4.44
N TYR A 134 -9.04 -6.75 -3.75
CA TYR A 134 -9.39 -5.42 -4.24
C TYR A 134 -8.82 -4.40 -3.27
N ILE A 135 -7.98 -3.52 -3.79
CA ILE A 135 -7.34 -2.47 -3.01
C ILE A 135 -8.07 -1.17 -3.29
N VAL A 136 -8.46 -0.47 -2.25
CA VAL A 136 -9.03 0.89 -2.35
C VAL A 136 -8.24 1.80 -1.45
N GLN A 137 -7.78 2.91 -1.99
CA GLN A 137 -7.04 3.91 -1.25
C GLN A 137 -7.93 5.14 -1.01
N TYR A 138 -7.92 5.62 0.23
CA TYR A 138 -8.69 6.75 0.67
C TYR A 138 -7.80 7.82 1.26
N ALA A 139 -8.00 9.05 0.84
CA ALA A 139 -7.28 10.22 1.34
C ALA A 139 -8.25 11.26 1.88
N SER A 140 -7.74 12.24 2.61
CA SER A 140 -8.48 13.44 2.96
C SER A 140 -8.89 14.19 1.70
N SER A 141 -10.03 14.86 1.71
CA SER A 141 -10.56 15.58 0.55
C SER A 141 -9.69 16.75 0.10
N ASP A 142 -8.83 17.28 0.97
CA ASP A 142 -7.86 18.33 0.71
C ASP A 142 -6.46 17.82 0.36
N ALA A 143 -6.25 16.49 0.39
CA ALA A 143 -4.98 15.90 0.01
C ALA A 143 -4.64 16.15 -1.46
N ARG A 144 -3.35 16.26 -1.73
CA ARG A 144 -2.80 16.54 -3.06
C ARG A 144 -1.72 15.55 -3.41
N VAL A 145 -1.65 15.20 -4.68
CA VAL A 145 -0.56 14.41 -5.25
C VAL A 145 0.55 15.36 -5.66
N LEU A 146 1.77 15.06 -5.21
CA LEU A 146 2.97 15.75 -5.65
C LEU A 146 3.69 14.87 -6.67
N GLU A 147 3.99 15.42 -7.85
CA GLU A 147 4.85 14.75 -8.81
C GLU A 147 6.30 14.99 -8.43
N GLY A 148 7.05 13.91 -8.23
CA GLY A 148 8.47 13.97 -7.96
C GLY A 148 9.28 13.21 -8.98
N ASN A 149 10.58 13.37 -8.93
CA ASN A 149 11.52 12.66 -9.76
C ASN A 149 12.08 11.48 -8.95
N ALA A 150 11.93 10.27 -9.47
CA ALA A 150 12.43 9.04 -8.85
C ALA A 150 13.93 8.84 -9.04
N ASP A 151 14.72 9.91 -9.01
CA ASP A 151 16.15 9.81 -9.24
C ASP A 151 16.92 9.12 -8.11
N ALA A 152 17.75 8.19 -8.54
CA ALA A 152 18.92 7.68 -7.84
C ALA A 152 18.79 7.42 -6.34
N GLY A 153 17.89 6.53 -5.97
CA GLY A 153 17.86 5.99 -4.60
C GLY A 153 17.16 6.84 -3.58
N ALA A 154 16.41 7.80 -4.01
CA ALA A 154 15.56 8.55 -3.14
C ALA A 154 14.07 8.16 -3.29
N PRO A 155 13.23 8.45 -2.31
CA PRO A 155 11.82 8.09 -2.35
C PRO A 155 11.15 8.68 -3.60
N ILE A 156 10.36 7.87 -4.31
CA ILE A 156 9.55 8.36 -5.41
C ILE A 156 8.64 9.46 -4.89
N GLY A 157 8.63 10.62 -5.55
CA GLY A 157 7.80 11.74 -5.20
C GLY A 157 8.25 12.56 -3.99
N SER A 158 9.40 12.27 -3.39
CA SER A 158 9.92 13.04 -2.25
C SER A 158 10.98 14.08 -2.61
N HIS A 159 11.28 14.23 -3.88
CA HIS A 159 12.32 15.13 -4.31
C HIS A 159 11.84 16.42 -4.82
N GLY A 160 12.63 17.41 -4.47
CA GLY A 160 12.92 18.67 -5.14
C GLY A 160 11.78 19.16 -5.98
N ILE A 161 10.77 19.36 -5.33
CA ILE A 161 9.48 19.37 -5.91
C ILE A 161 9.32 20.73 -6.53
N ASP A 162 9.83 20.83 -7.72
CA ASP A 162 9.53 21.91 -8.66
C ASP A 162 8.19 21.66 -9.38
N VAL A 163 7.33 20.83 -8.78
CA VAL A 163 6.05 20.45 -9.39
C VAL A 163 4.91 20.93 -8.52
N GLU A 164 3.93 21.57 -9.14
CA GLU A 164 2.75 21.99 -8.43
C GLU A 164 1.91 20.82 -7.95
N PRO A 165 1.43 20.84 -6.68
CA PRO A 165 0.52 19.84 -6.15
C PRO A 165 -0.75 19.74 -7.00
N ARG A 166 -1.14 18.51 -7.34
CA ARG A 166 -2.42 18.27 -8.01
C ARG A 166 -3.50 17.91 -7.01
N GLY A 167 -4.70 18.42 -7.23
CA GLY A 167 -5.87 17.92 -6.49
C GLY A 167 -6.10 16.45 -6.82
N ILE A 168 -6.45 15.64 -5.82
CA ILE A 168 -6.88 14.26 -6.03
C ILE A 168 -8.21 14.27 -6.78
N PRO A 169 -8.37 13.45 -7.83
CA PRO A 169 -9.59 13.40 -8.64
C PRO A 169 -10.83 12.91 -7.88
#